data_abf0a4bb944f56fb55fff4680e11527d
#
_entry.id   abf0a4bb944f56fb55fff4680e11527d
#
_cell.length_a   1.000
_cell.length_b   1.000
_cell.length_c   1.000
_cell.angle_alpha   90.00
_cell.angle_beta   90.00
_cell.angle_gamma   90.00
#
_symmetry.space_group_name_H-M   'P 1'
#
loop_
_entity.id
_entity.type
_entity.pdbx_description
1 polymer ?
#
loop_
_entity_poly.entity_id
_entity_poly.type
_entity_poly.pdbx_seq_one_letter_code
_entity_poly.pdbx_strand_id
1 'polypeptide(L)'
;MAGVTRLLLALQEISLPGDLPGECDLGLALKHFFERTDIQTLMVQMNQTQLYNMMESRTGTRLGTYADKTLKHKIKWGKPYPYYSYYETGKTHESLEVFAEDEYVMIAPGEDAPQYAIKNLDALAWGLNNEHFEELVPDMKEAVANHIRDFLTNG
;
A
#
# COMPACT_ATOMS: atom_id res chain seq x y z
N MET A 1 -13.62 -4.02 -1.88
CA MET A 1 -12.42 -3.58 -2.61
C MET A 1 -11.23 -3.67 -1.67
N ALA A 2 -10.33 -4.58 -1.95
CA ALA A 2 -9.17 -4.83 -1.11
C ALA A 2 -8.12 -3.73 -1.32
N GLY A 3 -7.51 -3.26 -0.23
CA GLY A 3 -6.28 -2.47 -0.26
C GLY A 3 -6.36 -1.04 -0.82
N VAL A 4 -7.56 -0.45 -0.92
CA VAL A 4 -7.74 0.89 -1.49
C VAL A 4 -7.43 1.98 -0.48
N THR A 5 -6.39 2.76 -0.73
CA THR A 5 -6.16 4.05 -0.06
C THR A 5 -6.61 5.15 -1.00
N ARG A 6 -7.58 5.97 -0.61
CA ARG A 6 -8.07 7.05 -1.48
C ARG A 6 -7.03 8.15 -1.58
N LEU A 7 -6.74 8.61 -2.79
CA LEU A 7 -5.88 9.77 -3.03
C LEU A 7 -6.39 11.03 -2.31
N LEU A 8 -7.71 11.16 -2.11
CA LEU A 8 -8.31 12.20 -1.30
C LEU A 8 -7.88 12.19 0.16
N LEU A 9 -7.64 11.00 0.77
CA LEU A 9 -7.07 10.91 2.12
C LEU A 9 -5.63 11.40 2.14
N ALA A 10 -4.86 11.07 1.09
CA ALA A 10 -3.50 11.56 0.94
C ALA A 10 -3.44 13.10 0.82
N LEU A 11 -4.40 13.72 0.14
CA LEU A 11 -4.51 15.19 0.06
C LEU A 11 -4.87 15.83 1.40
N GLN A 12 -5.66 15.16 2.24
CA GLN A 12 -6.02 15.68 3.58
C GLN A 12 -4.82 15.71 4.54
N GLU A 13 -3.87 14.78 4.37
CA GLU A 13 -2.62 14.75 5.15
C GLU A 13 -1.61 15.82 4.69
N ILE A 14 -1.79 16.37 3.47
CA ILE A 14 -0.97 17.45 2.94
C ILE A 14 -1.65 18.78 3.25
N SER A 15 -1.07 19.56 4.18
CA SER A 15 -1.49 20.94 4.44
C SER A 15 -1.21 21.78 3.19
N LEU A 16 -2.24 22.07 2.40
CA LEU A 16 -2.14 22.86 1.19
C LEU A 16 -2.27 24.36 1.48
N PRO A 17 -1.54 25.24 0.74
CA PRO A 17 -1.78 26.67 0.78
C PRO A 17 -3.25 26.96 0.38
N GLY A 18 -3.92 27.86 1.09
CA GLY A 18 -5.36 28.12 0.94
C GLY A 18 -5.85 28.70 -0.39
N ASP A 19 -4.94 29.14 -1.27
CA ASP A 19 -5.27 29.86 -2.52
C ASP A 19 -4.54 29.21 -3.72
N LEU A 20 -4.79 27.92 -3.97
CA LEU A 20 -4.30 27.28 -5.19
C LEU A 20 -5.15 27.71 -6.39
N PRO A 21 -4.52 27.98 -7.56
CA PRO A 21 -5.28 28.18 -8.80
C PRO A 21 -6.18 26.96 -9.08
N GLY A 22 -7.45 27.20 -9.37
CA GLY A 22 -8.44 26.14 -9.59
C GLY A 22 -8.15 25.17 -10.75
N GLU A 23 -7.12 25.45 -11.56
CA GLU A 23 -6.66 24.60 -12.65
C GLU A 23 -5.49 23.68 -12.24
N CYS A 24 -4.92 23.82 -11.04
CA CYS A 24 -3.84 22.98 -10.55
C CYS A 24 -4.41 21.64 -10.05
N ASP A 25 -4.24 20.59 -10.85
CA ASP A 25 -4.73 19.24 -10.51
C ASP A 25 -3.78 18.51 -9.57
N LEU A 26 -4.05 18.60 -8.28
CA LEU A 26 -3.27 17.91 -7.24
C LEU A 26 -3.51 16.40 -7.20
N GLY A 27 -4.67 15.93 -7.67
CA GLY A 27 -4.96 14.52 -7.83
C GLY A 27 -4.02 13.89 -8.85
N LEU A 28 -3.79 14.58 -9.96
CA LEU A 28 -2.83 14.16 -10.99
C LEU A 28 -1.39 14.11 -10.45
N ALA A 29 -0.99 15.10 -9.62
CA ALA A 29 0.32 15.11 -8.99
C ALA A 29 0.54 13.89 -8.09
N LEU A 30 -0.46 13.52 -7.29
CA LEU A 30 -0.40 12.33 -6.44
C LEU A 30 -0.45 11.04 -7.25
N LYS A 31 -1.26 10.98 -8.31
CA LYS A 31 -1.26 9.83 -9.22
C LYS A 31 0.14 9.59 -9.80
N HIS A 32 0.77 10.61 -10.36
CA HIS A 32 2.14 10.51 -10.89
C HIS A 32 3.16 10.11 -9.81
N PHE A 33 3.00 10.60 -8.58
CA PHE A 33 3.84 10.15 -7.46
C PHE A 33 3.71 8.64 -7.23
N PHE A 34 2.48 8.11 -7.15
CA PHE A 34 2.24 6.70 -6.93
C PHE A 34 2.49 5.80 -8.15
N GLU A 35 2.64 6.36 -9.34
CA GLU A 35 3.08 5.66 -10.55
C GLU A 35 4.61 5.51 -10.64
N ARG A 36 5.38 6.21 -9.82
CA ARG A 36 6.83 6.09 -9.79
C ARG A 36 7.26 4.71 -9.33
N THR A 37 8.16 4.09 -10.09
CA THR A 37 8.65 2.73 -9.82
C THR A 37 9.32 2.59 -8.46
N ASP A 38 10.08 3.60 -8.01
CA ASP A 38 10.73 3.62 -6.70
C ASP A 38 9.70 3.64 -5.56
N ILE A 39 8.64 4.43 -5.70
CA ILE A 39 7.55 4.53 -4.73
C ILE A 39 6.74 3.22 -4.69
N GLN A 40 6.40 2.65 -5.84
CA GLN A 40 5.69 1.37 -5.91
C GLN A 40 6.50 0.25 -5.27
N THR A 41 7.80 0.18 -5.54
CA THR A 41 8.71 -0.79 -4.92
C THR A 41 8.73 -0.62 -3.39
N LEU A 42 8.84 0.61 -2.90
CA LEU A 42 8.83 0.92 -1.47
C LEU A 42 7.49 0.49 -0.82
N MET A 43 6.36 0.82 -1.44
CA MET A 43 5.03 0.45 -0.94
C MET A 43 4.85 -1.07 -0.86
N VAL A 44 5.30 -1.81 -1.86
CA VAL A 44 5.28 -3.28 -1.85
C VAL A 44 6.14 -3.82 -0.72
N GLN A 45 7.34 -3.31 -0.52
CA GLN A 45 8.23 -3.73 0.57
C GLN A 45 7.65 -3.43 1.95
N MET A 46 7.03 -2.27 2.13
CA MET A 46 6.33 -1.91 3.37
C MET A 46 5.17 -2.88 3.65
N ASN A 47 4.34 -3.19 2.66
CA ASN A 47 3.25 -4.13 2.83
C ASN A 47 3.73 -5.56 3.09
N GLN A 48 4.78 -6.00 2.42
CA GLN A 48 5.44 -7.30 2.70
C GLN A 48 5.94 -7.36 4.14
N THR A 49 6.61 -6.33 4.62
CA THR A 49 7.10 -6.23 6.01
C THR A 49 5.95 -6.26 7.01
N GLN A 50 4.89 -5.50 6.75
CA GLN A 50 3.68 -5.46 7.55
C GLN A 50 3.03 -6.85 7.68
N LEU A 51 2.90 -7.57 6.58
CA LEU A 51 2.32 -8.92 6.55
C LEU A 51 3.24 -9.97 7.19
N TYR A 52 4.55 -9.90 6.92
CA TYR A 52 5.50 -10.90 7.40
C TYR A 52 5.82 -10.77 8.88
N ASN A 53 6.15 -9.54 9.33
CA ASN A 53 6.63 -9.28 10.69
C ASN A 53 5.50 -8.96 11.66
N MET A 54 4.53 -8.16 11.23
CA MET A 54 3.46 -7.66 12.08
C MET A 54 2.19 -8.49 11.96
N MET A 55 1.99 -9.16 10.84
CA MET A 55 0.76 -9.91 10.50
C MET A 55 -0.49 -9.03 10.70
N GLU A 56 -0.39 -7.79 10.24
CA GLU A 56 -1.39 -6.75 10.40
C GLU A 56 -2.06 -6.39 9.08
N SER A 57 -3.33 -6.04 9.19
CA SER A 57 -4.11 -5.47 8.11
C SER A 57 -3.70 -4.02 7.83
N ARG A 58 -4.21 -3.45 6.74
CA ARG A 58 -4.07 -2.02 6.44
C ARG A 58 -4.69 -1.09 7.49
N THR A 59 -5.54 -1.62 8.38
CA THR A 59 -6.11 -0.86 9.49
C THR A 59 -5.27 -0.95 10.76
N GLY A 60 -4.11 -1.62 10.72
CA GLY A 60 -3.24 -1.85 11.88
C GLY A 60 -3.76 -2.90 12.85
N THR A 61 -4.79 -3.66 12.47
CA THR A 61 -5.31 -4.75 13.29
C THR A 61 -4.69 -6.08 12.89
N ARG A 62 -4.51 -7.00 13.84
CA ARG A 62 -4.02 -8.34 13.57
C ARG A 62 -4.95 -9.08 12.61
N LEU A 63 -4.36 -9.80 11.66
CA LEU A 63 -5.10 -10.69 10.77
C LEU A 63 -5.59 -11.95 11.51
N GLY A 64 -6.44 -12.74 10.87
CA GLY A 64 -6.94 -13.98 11.43
C GLY A 64 -5.82 -15.01 11.71
N THR A 65 -6.12 -16.01 12.53
CA THR A 65 -5.18 -17.05 12.92
C THR A 65 -5.24 -18.27 12.01
N TYR A 66 -4.10 -18.93 11.82
CA TYR A 66 -4.06 -20.20 11.11
C TYR A 66 -4.72 -21.33 11.89
N ALA A 67 -5.32 -22.29 11.16
CA ALA A 67 -5.77 -23.55 11.75
C ALA A 67 -4.57 -24.35 12.33
N ASP A 68 -4.83 -25.16 13.36
CA ASP A 68 -3.80 -25.90 14.11
C ASP A 68 -2.81 -26.70 13.23
N LYS A 69 -3.32 -27.33 12.17
CA LYS A 69 -2.47 -28.08 11.24
C LYS A 69 -1.47 -27.19 10.52
N THR A 70 -1.94 -26.05 10.04
CA THR A 70 -1.11 -25.05 9.35
C THR A 70 -0.14 -24.39 10.32
N LEU A 71 -0.59 -24.09 11.54
CA LEU A 71 0.25 -23.54 12.61
C LEU A 71 1.44 -24.47 12.93
N LYS A 72 1.21 -25.77 13.13
CA LYS A 72 2.26 -26.76 13.37
C LYS A 72 3.26 -26.82 12.21
N HIS A 73 2.78 -26.74 10.97
CA HIS A 73 3.65 -26.69 9.79
C HIS A 73 4.53 -25.44 9.79
N LYS A 74 3.94 -24.27 10.04
CA LYS A 74 4.67 -23.00 10.07
C LYS A 74 5.72 -22.95 11.17
N ILE A 75 5.42 -23.44 12.37
CA ILE A 75 6.39 -23.56 13.48
C ILE A 75 7.54 -24.45 13.06
N LYS A 76 7.26 -25.63 12.50
CA LYS A 76 8.29 -26.58 12.06
C LYS A 76 9.26 -25.99 11.05
N TRP A 77 8.78 -25.14 10.15
CA TRP A 77 9.57 -24.58 9.06
C TRP A 77 10.02 -23.12 9.32
N GLY A 78 9.83 -22.61 10.54
CA GLY A 78 10.27 -21.26 10.91
C GLY A 78 9.58 -20.14 10.14
N LYS A 79 8.32 -20.37 9.69
CA LYS A 79 7.53 -19.38 8.93
C LYS A 79 6.72 -18.51 9.87
N PRO A 80 6.31 -17.27 9.45
CA PRO A 80 5.52 -16.37 10.30
C PRO A 80 4.23 -17.00 10.81
N TYR A 81 3.94 -16.84 12.10
CA TYR A 81 2.75 -17.28 12.81
C TYR A 81 2.53 -16.40 14.07
N PRO A 82 1.40 -16.43 14.78
CA PRO A 82 0.22 -17.31 14.60
C PRO A 82 -0.84 -16.75 13.62
N TYR A 83 -0.72 -15.48 13.25
CA TYR A 83 -1.70 -14.80 12.39
C TYR A 83 -1.39 -14.97 10.92
N TYR A 84 -2.35 -14.65 10.05
CA TYR A 84 -2.13 -14.71 8.61
C TYR A 84 -1.04 -13.74 8.18
N SER A 85 -0.02 -14.27 7.53
CA SER A 85 1.08 -13.52 6.94
C SER A 85 1.07 -13.57 5.40
N TYR A 86 0.24 -14.45 4.85
CA TYR A 86 0.20 -14.80 3.42
C TYR A 86 1.58 -15.24 2.87
N TYR A 87 2.48 -15.65 3.77
CA TYR A 87 3.82 -16.12 3.41
C TYR A 87 3.92 -17.64 3.60
N GLU A 88 3.96 -18.38 2.49
CA GLU A 88 4.23 -19.81 2.47
C GLU A 88 5.51 -20.11 1.70
N THR A 89 5.58 -19.71 0.43
CA THR A 89 6.76 -19.86 -0.42
C THR A 89 7.38 -18.51 -0.81
N GLY A 90 6.78 -17.41 -0.40
CA GLY A 90 7.13 -16.05 -0.85
C GLY A 90 6.37 -15.57 -2.09
N LYS A 91 5.80 -16.48 -2.88
CA LYS A 91 5.15 -16.14 -4.16
C LYS A 91 4.02 -15.12 -4.04
N THR A 92 3.22 -15.18 -2.97
CA THR A 92 2.17 -14.17 -2.73
C THR A 92 2.77 -12.78 -2.50
N HIS A 93 3.84 -12.69 -1.71
CA HIS A 93 4.53 -11.44 -1.45
C HIS A 93 5.24 -10.91 -2.70
N GLU A 94 5.86 -11.78 -3.50
CA GLU A 94 6.52 -11.43 -4.76
C GLU A 94 5.54 -10.94 -5.83
N SER A 95 4.28 -11.38 -5.77
CA SER A 95 3.23 -11.01 -6.71
C SER A 95 2.50 -9.71 -6.36
N LEU A 96 2.86 -9.02 -5.26
CA LEU A 96 2.21 -7.78 -4.89
C LEU A 96 2.55 -6.67 -5.88
N GLU A 97 1.52 -5.98 -6.33
CA GLU A 97 1.61 -4.86 -7.27
C GLU A 97 0.87 -3.64 -6.74
N VAL A 98 1.30 -2.45 -7.17
CA VAL A 98 0.64 -1.18 -6.87
C VAL A 98 -0.09 -0.69 -8.11
N PHE A 99 -1.36 -0.36 -7.94
CA PHE A 99 -2.21 0.23 -8.97
C PHE A 99 -2.59 1.64 -8.55
N ALA A 100 -2.21 2.63 -9.35
CA ALA A 100 -2.55 4.03 -9.14
C ALA A 100 -3.63 4.44 -10.14
N GLU A 101 -4.78 4.85 -9.63
CA GLU A 101 -5.92 5.35 -10.41
C GLU A 101 -6.21 6.81 -10.02
N ASP A 102 -7.14 7.46 -10.70
CA ASP A 102 -7.39 8.89 -10.51
C ASP A 102 -7.83 9.27 -9.09
N GLU A 103 -8.53 8.37 -8.39
CA GLU A 103 -9.09 8.65 -7.06
C GLU A 103 -8.52 7.77 -5.94
N TYR A 104 -7.71 6.76 -6.27
CA TYR A 104 -7.18 5.82 -5.28
C TYR A 104 -5.88 5.15 -5.72
N VAL A 105 -5.13 4.69 -4.74
CA VAL A 105 -4.02 3.76 -4.91
C VAL A 105 -4.35 2.44 -4.21
N MET A 106 -4.01 1.33 -4.84
CA MET A 106 -4.30 -0.01 -4.35
C MET A 106 -3.02 -0.86 -4.37
N ILE A 107 -2.83 -1.67 -3.34
CA ILE A 107 -1.88 -2.80 -3.36
C ILE A 107 -2.72 -4.06 -3.42
N ALA A 108 -2.38 -4.96 -4.33
CA ALA A 108 -3.05 -6.24 -4.47
C ALA A 108 -2.11 -7.30 -5.03
N PRO A 109 -2.39 -8.60 -4.81
CA PRO A 109 -1.71 -9.67 -5.53
C PRO A 109 -1.96 -9.56 -7.03
N GLY A 110 -0.89 -9.58 -7.83
CA GLY A 110 -0.96 -9.56 -9.29
C GLY A 110 -1.41 -10.88 -9.91
N GLU A 111 -1.38 -10.96 -11.23
CA GLU A 111 -1.87 -12.13 -11.99
C GLU A 111 -1.10 -13.42 -11.67
N ASP A 112 0.16 -13.32 -11.30
CA ASP A 112 1.02 -14.46 -10.92
C ASP A 112 0.81 -14.96 -9.49
N ALA A 113 -0.14 -14.36 -8.75
CA ALA A 113 -0.42 -14.76 -7.38
C ALA A 113 -0.94 -16.18 -7.28
N PRO A 114 -0.53 -16.96 -6.25
CA PRO A 114 -1.07 -18.29 -6.03
C PRO A 114 -2.58 -18.26 -5.81
N GLN A 115 -3.30 -19.25 -6.38
CA GLN A 115 -4.76 -19.35 -6.28
C GLN A 115 -5.30 -19.30 -4.84
N TYR A 116 -4.57 -19.84 -3.87
CA TYR A 116 -4.97 -19.81 -2.46
C TYR A 116 -4.94 -18.38 -1.89
N ALA A 117 -4.03 -17.53 -2.35
CA ALA A 117 -3.97 -16.13 -1.93
C ALA A 117 -5.18 -15.35 -2.47
N ILE A 118 -5.61 -15.66 -3.69
CA ILE A 118 -6.78 -15.02 -4.31
C ILE A 118 -8.10 -15.50 -3.66
N LYS A 119 -8.22 -16.79 -3.36
CA LYS A 119 -9.45 -17.38 -2.81
C LYS A 119 -9.70 -17.06 -1.33
N ASN A 120 -8.65 -16.88 -0.55
CA ASN A 120 -8.72 -16.64 0.90
C ASN A 120 -8.42 -15.20 1.27
N LEU A 121 -8.71 -14.28 0.35
CA LEU A 121 -8.45 -12.86 0.55
C LEU A 121 -9.26 -12.30 1.71
N ASP A 122 -8.58 -11.96 2.79
CA ASP A 122 -9.03 -10.88 3.64
C ASP A 122 -8.77 -9.57 2.90
N ALA A 123 -9.84 -8.87 2.51
CA ALA A 123 -9.75 -7.60 1.79
C ALA A 123 -8.93 -6.53 2.53
N LEU A 124 -8.75 -6.67 3.84
CA LEU A 124 -7.99 -5.77 4.68
C LEU A 124 -6.49 -6.11 4.75
N ALA A 125 -6.07 -7.27 4.23
CA ALA A 125 -4.67 -7.69 4.28
C ALA A 125 -3.76 -6.79 3.41
N TRP A 126 -4.29 -6.31 2.29
CA TRP A 126 -3.55 -5.57 1.29
C TRP A 126 -3.66 -4.06 1.51
N GLY A 127 -2.52 -3.39 1.48
CA GLY A 127 -2.42 -1.94 1.69
C GLY A 127 -1.62 -1.58 2.93
N LEU A 128 -1.17 -0.34 2.99
CA LEU A 128 -0.36 0.17 4.08
C LEU A 128 -1.22 0.53 5.28
N ASN A 129 -0.75 0.23 6.49
CA ASN A 129 -1.28 0.78 7.71
C ASN A 129 -0.89 2.27 7.84
N ASN A 130 -1.46 2.97 8.80
CA ASN A 130 -1.22 4.40 8.97
C ASN A 130 0.27 4.72 9.20
N GLU A 131 0.98 3.91 9.96
CA GLU A 131 2.40 4.13 10.25
C GLU A 131 3.24 4.11 8.97
N HIS A 132 3.10 3.07 8.14
CA HIS A 132 3.79 3.00 6.85
C HIS A 132 3.33 4.07 5.86
N PHE A 133 2.04 4.43 5.89
CA PHE A 133 1.55 5.50 5.02
C PHE A 133 2.15 6.85 5.40
N GLU A 134 2.26 7.16 6.68
CA GLU A 134 2.88 8.39 7.19
C GLU A 134 4.35 8.53 6.76
N GLU A 135 5.07 7.42 6.56
CA GLU A 135 6.44 7.44 6.03
C GLU A 135 6.52 8.01 4.60
N LEU A 136 5.46 7.90 3.80
CA LEU A 136 5.39 8.44 2.43
C LEU A 136 5.02 9.93 2.39
N VAL A 137 4.44 10.48 3.46
CA VAL A 137 3.90 11.86 3.47
C VAL A 137 4.95 12.91 3.12
N PRO A 138 6.21 12.87 3.61
CA PRO A 138 7.23 13.84 3.21
C PRO A 138 7.50 13.88 1.71
N ASP A 139 7.63 12.72 1.07
CA ASP A 139 7.88 12.58 -0.37
C ASP A 139 6.66 13.02 -1.19
N MET A 140 5.45 12.72 -0.70
CA MET A 140 4.20 13.19 -1.30
C MET A 140 4.11 14.72 -1.27
N LYS A 141 4.45 15.34 -0.14
CA LYS A 141 4.49 16.82 0.00
C LYS A 141 5.48 17.45 -0.98
N GLU A 142 6.65 16.86 -1.13
CA GLU A 142 7.65 17.33 -2.08
C GLU A 142 7.14 17.21 -3.53
N ALA A 143 6.55 16.09 -3.90
CA ALA A 143 6.00 15.88 -5.24
C ALA A 143 4.89 16.89 -5.57
N VAL A 144 3.97 17.14 -4.63
CA VAL A 144 2.90 18.14 -4.79
C VAL A 144 3.49 19.55 -4.89
N ALA A 145 4.46 19.91 -4.05
CA ALA A 145 5.09 21.23 -4.10
C ALA A 145 5.81 21.48 -5.45
N ASN A 146 6.47 20.45 -5.99
CA ASN A 146 7.10 20.53 -7.31
C ASN A 146 6.07 20.71 -8.42
N HIS A 147 4.97 19.97 -8.37
CA HIS A 147 3.88 20.11 -9.34
C HIS A 147 3.27 21.51 -9.34
N ILE A 148 3.01 22.08 -8.16
CA ILE A 148 2.53 23.46 -8.01
C ILE A 148 3.53 24.47 -8.60
N ARG A 149 4.81 24.30 -8.29
CA ARG A 149 5.88 25.18 -8.81
C ARG A 149 5.93 25.13 -10.32
N ASP A 150 5.90 23.94 -10.91
CA ASP A 150 5.93 23.75 -12.36
C ASP A 150 4.71 24.35 -13.03
N PHE A 151 3.52 24.21 -12.43
CA PHE A 151 2.28 24.84 -12.88
C PHE A 151 2.39 26.36 -12.89
N LEU A 152 2.92 26.97 -11.82
CA LEU A 152 3.06 28.43 -11.71
C LEU A 152 4.15 29.02 -12.61
N THR A 153 5.16 28.23 -12.99
CA THR A 153 6.26 28.71 -13.86
C THR A 153 5.99 28.51 -15.34
N ASN A 154 5.18 27.52 -15.72
CA ASN A 154 4.90 27.13 -17.11
C ASN A 154 3.46 27.48 -17.55
N GLY A 155 2.64 27.94 -16.63
CA GLY A 155 1.30 28.49 -16.90
C GLY A 155 1.34 30.00 -17.02
#